data_121a0dbc18cfe68bfc40032281084ea0
#
_entry.id   121a0dbc18cfe68bfc40032281084ea0
#
_cell.length_a   1.000
_cell.length_b   1.000
_cell.length_c   1.000
_cell.angle_alpha   90.00
_cell.angle_beta   90.00
_cell.angle_gamma   90.00
#
_symmetry.space_group_name_H-M   'P 1'
#
loop_
_entity.id
_entity.type
_entity.pdbx_description
1 polymer ?
#
loop_
_entity_poly.entity_id
_entity_poly.type
_entity_poly.pdbx_seq_one_letter_code
_entity_poly.pdbx_strand_id
1 'polypeptide(L)'
;MSLRHALSLLLPCLLLTAQAEEDTTAPPKSGSTPGNQAPSSAVSWRTRYELGPGDVINFSLFGRPELDRPGFRIAPDGTVSYLQAQNVKVAGLTLDEARVAIEEALTSNFRSPRVIITPQEVGSKRFSILGKVVNKGVVTLERPVTLVEAIANAGGIETGLFEQNTVELADLDRSFVSRNGQRLPVDFRKLLHDGDMRQNIEIEPNDFIYVASTVNNDYYVLGAVVNPGVQGLTPDATVVAAISRRGGLTDRAWTDRVLVVRGSLSNPQTFVIPLKDILAAKSTDFKLQPKDIVYISERPWADAEDIMKLALSAFVTAATSTWVNLNVDPIISPP
;
A
#
# COMPACT_ATOMS: atom_id res chain seq x y z
N MET A 1 72.44 -1.19 -7.38
CA MET A 1 72.93 -1.92 -8.56
C MET A 1 71.73 -2.11 -9.47
N SER A 2 71.68 -1.27 -10.44
CA SER A 2 71.83 -1.40 -11.91
C SER A 2 70.63 -2.14 -12.52
N LEU A 3 69.96 -1.75 -13.54
CA LEU A 3 70.16 -0.85 -14.68
C LEU A 3 69.00 -1.16 -15.65
N ARG A 4 68.27 -0.16 -16.10
CA ARG A 4 67.92 0.22 -17.48
C ARG A 4 67.54 -0.87 -18.49
N HIS A 5 66.37 -0.74 -19.20
CA HIS A 5 66.39 -0.21 -20.57
C HIS A 5 64.98 0.16 -21.04
N ALA A 6 64.89 1.34 -21.59
CA ALA A 6 63.82 1.88 -22.41
C ALA A 6 63.98 1.40 -23.86
N LEU A 7 62.88 1.24 -24.58
CA LEU A 7 62.94 1.39 -26.05
C LEU A 7 61.58 1.90 -26.58
N SER A 8 61.68 3.06 -27.17
CA SER A 8 60.71 3.81 -27.97
C SER A 8 60.70 3.28 -29.42
N LEU A 9 59.54 3.28 -30.10
CA LEU A 9 59.44 3.36 -31.57
C LEU A 9 57.97 3.69 -31.97
N LEU A 10 57.70 4.95 -32.31
CA LEU A 10 57.39 5.55 -33.62
C LEU A 10 56.23 4.96 -34.44
N LEU A 11 55.25 5.89 -34.63
CA LEU A 11 54.19 5.98 -35.65
C LEU A 11 54.70 5.75 -37.09
N PRO A 12 53.79 5.34 -38.05
CA PRO A 12 53.35 6.39 -38.96
C PRO A 12 51.84 6.41 -39.28
N CYS A 13 51.45 7.61 -39.54
CA CYS A 13 50.24 8.11 -40.15
C CYS A 13 50.07 7.56 -41.58
N LEU A 14 48.87 7.06 -41.92
CA LEU A 14 48.46 6.91 -43.30
C LEU A 14 47.05 7.48 -43.50
N LEU A 15 47.05 8.63 -44.18
CA LEU A 15 45.87 9.24 -44.81
C LEU A 15 45.44 8.36 -45.99
N LEU A 16 44.20 7.95 -46.04
CA LEU A 16 43.56 7.48 -47.27
C LEU A 16 42.20 8.18 -47.43
N THR A 17 42.13 9.03 -48.43
CA THR A 17 40.94 9.61 -49.04
C THR A 17 40.24 8.57 -49.90
N ALA A 18 38.96 8.42 -49.80
CA ALA A 18 38.09 7.85 -50.85
C ALA A 18 36.66 8.28 -50.63
N GLN A 19 36.24 9.12 -51.48
CA GLN A 19 35.13 9.13 -52.46
C GLN A 19 33.74 8.71 -51.95
N ALA A 20 32.84 9.67 -52.08
CA ALA A 20 31.43 9.57 -52.01
C ALA A 20 30.89 8.75 -53.21
N GLU A 21 30.06 7.76 -52.90
CA GLU A 21 29.06 7.22 -53.84
C GLU A 21 27.66 7.46 -53.25
N GLU A 22 26.89 8.29 -53.93
CA GLU A 22 25.46 8.44 -53.70
C GLU A 22 24.77 7.12 -54.14
N ASP A 23 24.15 6.43 -53.18
CA ASP A 23 23.15 5.42 -53.55
C ASP A 23 21.82 5.79 -52.89
N THR A 24 20.88 6.14 -53.78
CA THR A 24 19.54 6.57 -53.50
C THR A 24 18.67 5.35 -53.23
N THR A 25 18.47 5.03 -51.96
CA THR A 25 17.43 4.07 -51.58
C THR A 25 16.50 4.69 -50.52
N ALA A 26 15.21 4.77 -50.89
CA ALA A 26 14.13 5.31 -50.06
C ALA A 26 14.04 4.57 -48.71
N PRO A 27 13.69 5.27 -47.61
CA PRO A 27 13.55 4.67 -46.31
C PRO A 27 12.31 3.74 -46.28
N PRO A 28 12.39 2.59 -45.59
CA PRO A 28 11.24 1.72 -45.41
C PRO A 28 10.20 2.42 -44.53
N LYS A 29 8.93 2.34 -44.95
CA LYS A 29 7.78 2.80 -44.21
C LYS A 29 7.80 2.18 -42.82
N SER A 30 7.99 3.00 -41.80
CA SER A 30 7.84 2.60 -40.39
C SER A 30 6.39 2.15 -40.18
N GLY A 31 6.25 0.85 -39.90
CA GLY A 31 5.00 0.29 -39.39
C GLY A 31 4.67 1.00 -38.06
N SER A 32 3.52 1.63 -37.99
CA SER A 32 2.96 2.18 -36.78
C SER A 32 2.70 1.06 -35.79
N THR A 33 3.61 0.87 -34.84
CA THR A 33 3.33 0.16 -33.58
C THR A 33 2.16 0.88 -32.93
N PRO A 34 1.08 0.18 -32.49
CA PRO A 34 0.03 0.83 -31.75
C PRO A 34 0.67 1.37 -30.48
N GLY A 35 0.87 2.67 -30.44
CA GLY A 35 1.33 3.39 -29.27
C GLY A 35 0.38 3.09 -28.12
N ASN A 36 0.94 2.59 -27.06
CA ASN A 36 0.33 2.56 -25.74
C ASN A 36 -0.02 4.02 -25.41
N GLN A 37 -1.25 4.44 -25.75
CA GLN A 37 -1.77 5.73 -25.32
C GLN A 37 -1.82 5.65 -23.80
N ALA A 38 -0.87 6.29 -23.15
CA ALA A 38 -1.02 6.67 -21.77
C ALA A 38 -2.42 7.29 -21.60
N PRO A 39 -3.19 6.93 -20.57
CA PRO A 39 -4.51 7.50 -20.38
C PRO A 39 -4.36 9.02 -20.41
N SER A 40 -5.19 9.66 -21.24
CA SER A 40 -5.22 11.11 -21.41
C SER A 40 -5.12 11.73 -20.04
N SER A 41 -4.15 12.61 -19.85
CA SER A 41 -3.96 13.35 -18.60
C SER A 41 -5.28 14.01 -18.25
N ALA A 42 -6.05 13.38 -17.38
CA ALA A 42 -7.17 14.05 -16.72
C ALA A 42 -6.55 15.31 -16.12
N VAL A 43 -7.05 16.48 -16.53
CA VAL A 43 -6.59 17.77 -15.99
C VAL A 43 -6.67 17.62 -14.48
N SER A 44 -5.52 17.69 -13.81
CA SER A 44 -5.45 17.48 -12.36
C SER A 44 -6.48 18.40 -11.70
N TRP A 45 -7.29 17.88 -10.77
CA TRP A 45 -8.24 18.66 -9.99
C TRP A 45 -7.60 19.88 -9.31
N ARG A 46 -6.27 19.90 -9.19
CA ARG A 46 -5.44 21.03 -8.74
C ARG A 46 -5.53 22.25 -9.65
N THR A 47 -5.52 22.02 -10.96
CA THR A 47 -5.50 23.11 -11.95
C THR A 47 -6.89 23.59 -12.29
N ARG A 48 -7.91 22.76 -12.04
CA ARG A 48 -9.31 23.09 -12.30
C ARG A 48 -10.19 22.51 -11.19
N TYR A 49 -10.44 23.32 -10.15
CA TYR A 49 -11.40 22.96 -9.13
C TYR A 49 -12.82 23.02 -9.68
N GLU A 50 -13.51 21.90 -9.68
CA GLU A 50 -14.91 21.77 -10.08
C GLU A 50 -15.77 21.55 -8.86
N LEU A 51 -16.84 22.31 -8.75
CA LEU A 51 -17.83 22.20 -7.69
C LEU A 51 -18.50 20.82 -7.68
N GLY A 52 -18.85 20.36 -6.49
CA GLY A 52 -19.54 19.10 -6.32
C GLY A 52 -20.56 19.11 -5.21
N PRO A 53 -21.45 18.10 -5.14
CA PRO A 53 -22.42 17.97 -4.07
C PRO A 53 -21.74 17.97 -2.69
N GLY A 54 -22.28 18.78 -1.77
CA GLY A 54 -21.75 18.92 -0.42
C GLY A 54 -20.75 20.05 -0.22
N ASP A 55 -20.24 20.68 -1.28
CA ASP A 55 -19.44 21.89 -1.17
C ASP A 55 -20.26 23.03 -0.61
N VAL A 56 -19.62 23.92 0.13
CA VAL A 56 -20.24 25.13 0.69
C VAL A 56 -19.62 26.34 0.04
N ILE A 57 -20.49 27.19 -0.50
CA ILE A 57 -20.10 28.41 -1.22
C ILE A 57 -20.88 29.62 -0.66
N ASN A 58 -20.30 30.79 -0.79
CA ASN A 58 -20.95 32.04 -0.47
C ASN A 58 -21.36 32.72 -1.76
N PHE A 59 -22.58 33.26 -1.76
CA PHE A 59 -23.10 34.11 -2.85
C PHE A 59 -23.19 35.54 -2.39
N SER A 60 -22.71 36.46 -3.24
CA SER A 60 -22.90 37.90 -3.10
C SER A 60 -23.31 38.49 -4.44
N LEU A 61 -24.23 39.46 -4.40
CA LEU A 61 -24.62 40.20 -5.60
C LEU A 61 -24.01 41.60 -5.54
N PHE A 62 -23.15 41.91 -6.53
CA PHE A 62 -22.43 43.19 -6.56
C PHE A 62 -23.37 44.38 -6.43
N GLY A 63 -23.06 45.27 -5.48
CA GLY A 63 -23.84 46.44 -5.18
C GLY A 63 -25.14 46.20 -4.36
N ARG A 64 -25.34 44.96 -3.86
CA ARG A 64 -26.53 44.58 -3.06
C ARG A 64 -26.16 43.67 -1.90
N PRO A 65 -25.48 44.16 -0.89
CA PRO A 65 -25.05 43.34 0.27
C PRO A 65 -26.21 42.72 1.05
N GLU A 66 -27.41 43.30 0.95
CA GLU A 66 -28.62 42.75 1.58
C GLU A 66 -29.07 41.40 0.99
N LEU A 67 -28.58 41.05 -0.19
CA LEU A 67 -28.85 39.78 -0.88
C LEU A 67 -27.77 38.70 -0.70
N ASP A 68 -26.75 39.03 0.08
CA ASP A 68 -25.68 38.05 0.38
C ASP A 68 -26.22 36.83 1.10
N ARG A 69 -25.71 35.65 0.69
CA ARG A 69 -26.05 34.35 1.26
C ARG A 69 -24.79 33.57 1.55
N PRO A 70 -24.26 33.63 2.77
CA PRO A 70 -23.14 32.81 3.22
C PRO A 70 -23.57 31.37 3.51
N GLY A 71 -22.65 30.44 3.39
CA GLY A 71 -22.82 29.05 3.84
C GLY A 71 -23.81 28.23 3.01
N PHE A 72 -23.91 28.48 1.71
CA PHE A 72 -24.83 27.77 0.84
C PHE A 72 -24.24 26.42 0.40
N ARG A 73 -24.89 25.34 0.83
CA ARG A 73 -24.44 23.97 0.48
C ARG A 73 -25.04 23.54 -0.85
N ILE A 74 -24.18 23.01 -1.74
CA ILE A 74 -24.60 22.41 -3.02
C ILE A 74 -25.40 21.14 -2.71
N ALA A 75 -26.59 21.06 -3.29
CA ALA A 75 -27.52 19.96 -3.08
C ALA A 75 -26.98 18.62 -3.61
N PRO A 76 -27.47 17.46 -3.12
CA PRO A 76 -27.00 16.14 -3.55
C PRO A 76 -27.14 15.88 -5.06
N ASP A 77 -28.12 16.51 -5.71
CA ASP A 77 -28.32 16.47 -7.16
C ASP A 77 -27.36 17.39 -7.92
N GLY A 78 -26.51 18.14 -7.20
CA GLY A 78 -25.52 19.05 -7.76
C GLY A 78 -26.09 20.38 -8.24
N THR A 79 -27.26 20.78 -7.73
CA THR A 79 -27.89 22.06 -8.06
C THR A 79 -27.76 23.06 -6.91
N VAL A 80 -27.96 24.33 -7.25
CA VAL A 80 -28.10 25.43 -6.27
C VAL A 80 -29.31 26.27 -6.64
N SER A 81 -29.90 26.94 -5.64
CA SER A 81 -30.96 27.90 -5.86
C SER A 81 -30.62 29.20 -5.11
N TYR A 82 -30.33 30.25 -5.86
CA TYR A 82 -29.98 31.56 -5.32
C TYR A 82 -30.92 32.61 -5.85
N LEU A 83 -31.66 33.28 -4.93
CA LEU A 83 -32.73 34.22 -5.27
C LEU A 83 -33.76 33.55 -6.20
N GLN A 84 -34.00 34.15 -7.39
CA GLN A 84 -34.92 33.63 -8.40
C GLN A 84 -34.29 32.58 -9.34
N ALA A 85 -32.96 32.42 -9.32
CA ALA A 85 -32.29 31.36 -10.05
C ALA A 85 -32.48 30.04 -9.28
N GLN A 86 -33.41 29.20 -9.74
CA GLN A 86 -33.76 27.95 -9.06
C GLN A 86 -33.19 26.75 -9.83
N ASN A 87 -32.70 25.76 -9.06
CA ASN A 87 -32.24 24.47 -9.60
C ASN A 87 -31.14 24.60 -10.68
N VAL A 88 -30.25 25.58 -10.53
CA VAL A 88 -29.12 25.77 -11.45
C VAL A 88 -28.11 24.67 -11.23
N LYS A 89 -27.79 23.87 -12.26
CA LYS A 89 -26.79 22.82 -12.21
C LYS A 89 -25.39 23.42 -12.14
N VAL A 90 -24.69 23.19 -11.03
CA VAL A 90 -23.33 23.70 -10.82
C VAL A 90 -22.29 22.61 -10.60
N ALA A 91 -22.72 21.37 -10.32
CA ALA A 91 -21.79 20.26 -10.17
C ALA A 91 -21.04 19.98 -11.49
N GLY A 92 -19.71 19.87 -11.40
CA GLY A 92 -18.82 19.71 -12.53
C GLY A 92 -18.41 21.02 -13.20
N LEU A 93 -18.94 22.16 -12.74
CA LEU A 93 -18.51 23.48 -13.19
C LEU A 93 -17.42 24.06 -12.29
N THR A 94 -16.54 24.86 -12.86
CA THR A 94 -15.65 25.72 -12.09
C THR A 94 -16.44 26.87 -11.43
N LEU A 95 -15.82 27.57 -10.49
CA LEU A 95 -16.44 28.76 -9.86
C LEU A 95 -16.86 29.81 -10.88
N ASP A 96 -16.04 30.05 -11.91
CA ASP A 96 -16.35 31.02 -12.95
C ASP A 96 -17.50 30.56 -13.87
N GLU A 97 -17.50 29.27 -14.25
CA GLU A 97 -18.60 28.72 -15.05
C GLU A 97 -19.92 28.72 -14.27
N ALA A 98 -19.87 28.35 -12.97
CA ALA A 98 -21.03 28.40 -12.09
C ALA A 98 -21.56 29.84 -11.92
N ARG A 99 -20.65 30.82 -11.81
CA ARG A 99 -21.00 32.24 -11.77
C ARG A 99 -21.78 32.64 -13.01
N VAL A 100 -21.28 32.30 -14.20
CA VAL A 100 -21.96 32.63 -15.46
C VAL A 100 -23.34 31.97 -15.54
N ALA A 101 -23.44 30.68 -15.18
CA ALA A 101 -24.73 29.96 -15.20
C ALA A 101 -25.78 30.60 -14.27
N ILE A 102 -25.35 31.08 -13.09
CA ILE A 102 -26.25 31.74 -12.14
C ILE A 102 -26.60 33.16 -12.59
N GLU A 103 -25.66 33.91 -13.14
CA GLU A 103 -25.91 35.24 -13.73
C GLU A 103 -26.94 35.15 -14.86
N GLU A 104 -26.81 34.16 -15.76
CA GLU A 104 -27.78 33.89 -16.81
C GLU A 104 -29.19 33.61 -16.26
N ALA A 105 -29.28 32.76 -15.27
CA ALA A 105 -30.55 32.42 -14.63
C ALA A 105 -31.22 33.62 -13.93
N LEU A 106 -30.43 34.60 -13.49
CA LEU A 106 -30.91 35.82 -12.83
C LEU A 106 -31.30 36.94 -13.80
N THR A 107 -30.96 36.87 -15.09
CA THR A 107 -31.23 37.93 -16.10
C THR A 107 -32.70 38.25 -16.24
N SER A 108 -33.58 37.30 -15.97
CA SER A 108 -35.04 37.49 -16.00
C SER A 108 -35.56 38.51 -15.00
N ASN A 109 -34.88 38.66 -13.87
CA ASN A 109 -35.31 39.48 -12.73
C ASN A 109 -34.37 40.64 -12.40
N PHE A 110 -33.13 40.57 -12.84
CA PHE A 110 -32.11 41.58 -12.55
C PHE A 110 -31.46 42.05 -13.86
N ARG A 111 -31.29 43.34 -14.03
CA ARG A 111 -30.62 43.92 -15.19
C ARG A 111 -29.10 43.83 -14.98
N SER A 112 -28.42 43.02 -15.80
CA SER A 112 -26.98 42.81 -15.76
C SER A 112 -26.48 42.39 -14.39
N PRO A 113 -27.00 41.26 -13.82
CA PRO A 113 -26.57 40.81 -12.49
C PRO A 113 -25.07 40.43 -12.53
N ARG A 114 -24.35 40.81 -11.47
CA ARG A 114 -22.96 40.40 -11.23
C ARG A 114 -22.89 39.63 -9.94
N VAL A 115 -22.70 38.31 -10.05
CA VAL A 115 -22.62 37.41 -8.90
C VAL A 115 -21.15 37.17 -8.54
N ILE A 116 -20.86 37.18 -7.26
CA ILE A 116 -19.56 36.79 -6.71
C ILE A 116 -19.77 35.46 -5.96
N ILE A 117 -19.02 34.44 -6.34
CA ILE A 117 -19.03 33.12 -5.69
C ILE A 117 -17.66 32.92 -5.06
N THR A 118 -17.67 32.64 -3.74
CA THR A 118 -16.44 32.28 -3.03
C THR A 118 -16.60 30.93 -2.36
N PRO A 119 -15.63 30.01 -2.48
CA PRO A 119 -15.68 28.74 -1.77
C PRO A 119 -15.49 28.99 -0.28
N GLN A 120 -16.27 28.30 0.55
CA GLN A 120 -16.17 28.32 2.00
C GLN A 120 -15.68 26.98 2.53
N GLU A 121 -16.21 25.87 2.03
CA GLU A 121 -15.86 24.53 2.45
C GLU A 121 -15.85 23.58 1.24
N VAL A 122 -14.80 22.80 1.10
CA VAL A 122 -14.69 21.75 0.07
C VAL A 122 -15.17 20.44 0.66
N GLY A 123 -16.42 20.06 0.38
CA GLY A 123 -17.03 18.83 0.90
C GLY A 123 -17.11 17.70 -0.11
N SER A 124 -16.95 18.02 -1.41
CA SER A 124 -17.09 17.04 -2.50
C SER A 124 -15.84 16.23 -2.79
N LYS A 125 -14.67 16.77 -2.50
CA LYS A 125 -13.37 16.10 -2.76
C LYS A 125 -12.96 15.33 -1.51
N ARG A 126 -13.09 14.00 -1.54
CA ARG A 126 -12.79 13.12 -0.40
C ARG A 126 -12.07 11.87 -0.85
N PHE A 127 -11.26 11.32 0.04
CA PHE A 127 -10.68 9.98 -0.10
C PHE A 127 -10.97 9.15 1.15
N SER A 128 -10.78 7.86 1.07
CA SER A 128 -10.99 6.94 2.19
C SER A 128 -9.67 6.30 2.60
N ILE A 129 -9.41 6.24 3.91
CA ILE A 129 -8.26 5.52 4.46
C ILE A 129 -8.74 4.53 5.52
N LEU A 130 -8.43 3.25 5.33
CA LEU A 130 -8.84 2.16 6.22
C LEU A 130 -7.67 1.20 6.51
N GLY A 131 -7.90 0.32 7.48
CA GLY A 131 -6.92 -0.71 7.88
C GLY A 131 -6.10 -0.31 9.10
N LYS A 132 -4.80 -0.57 9.11
CA LYS A 132 -3.90 -0.36 10.24
C LYS A 132 -3.27 1.04 10.25
N VAL A 133 -4.13 2.06 10.29
CA VAL A 133 -3.80 3.44 10.62
C VAL A 133 -4.53 3.86 11.89
N VAL A 134 -4.03 4.86 12.59
CA VAL A 134 -4.59 5.30 13.88
C VAL A 134 -6.02 5.84 13.68
N ASN A 135 -6.21 6.81 12.79
CA ASN A 135 -7.51 7.43 12.49
C ASN A 135 -8.02 6.97 11.13
N LYS A 136 -8.97 6.03 11.16
CA LYS A 136 -9.61 5.46 9.97
C LYS A 136 -10.82 6.31 9.58
N GLY A 137 -11.08 6.45 8.29
CA GLY A 137 -12.30 7.13 7.85
C GLY A 137 -12.22 7.74 6.46
N VAL A 138 -13.18 8.62 6.22
CA VAL A 138 -13.25 9.45 5.02
C VAL A 138 -12.67 10.82 5.35
N VAL A 139 -11.71 11.26 4.55
CA VAL A 139 -10.98 12.52 4.75
C VAL A 139 -11.26 13.45 3.59
N THR A 140 -11.54 14.72 3.89
CA THR A 140 -11.76 15.76 2.88
C THR A 140 -10.43 16.29 2.35
N LEU A 141 -10.33 16.46 1.03
CA LEU A 141 -9.19 17.06 0.34
C LEU A 141 -9.40 18.56 0.16
N GLU A 142 -9.07 19.35 1.16
CA GLU A 142 -9.11 20.82 1.07
C GLU A 142 -7.93 21.39 0.24
N ARG A 143 -6.85 20.65 0.19
CA ARG A 143 -5.64 20.92 -0.59
C ARG A 143 -5.08 19.63 -1.16
N PRO A 144 -4.19 19.72 -2.16
CA PRO A 144 -3.43 18.55 -2.61
C PRO A 144 -2.63 17.94 -1.46
N VAL A 145 -2.75 16.63 -1.27
CA VAL A 145 -1.99 15.85 -0.29
C VAL A 145 -1.35 14.65 -0.96
N THR A 146 -0.19 14.27 -0.47
CA THR A 146 0.51 13.07 -0.92
C THR A 146 0.14 11.87 -0.05
N LEU A 147 0.52 10.65 -0.48
CA LEU A 147 0.25 9.43 0.28
C LEU A 147 0.88 9.48 1.68
N VAL A 148 2.11 9.98 1.80
CA VAL A 148 2.77 10.15 3.11
C VAL A 148 2.00 11.11 3.99
N GLU A 149 1.56 12.26 3.45
CA GLU A 149 0.74 13.23 4.20
C GLU A 149 -0.63 12.64 4.59
N ALA A 150 -1.25 11.85 3.70
CA ALA A 150 -2.53 11.20 4.00
C ALA A 150 -2.39 10.22 5.18
N ILE A 151 -1.33 9.42 5.20
CA ILE A 151 -1.03 8.50 6.31
C ILE A 151 -0.69 9.29 7.59
N ALA A 152 0.11 10.35 7.48
CA ALA A 152 0.47 11.20 8.62
C ALA A 152 -0.76 11.90 9.22
N ASN A 153 -1.66 12.43 8.39
CA ASN A 153 -2.93 13.04 8.83
C ASN A 153 -3.86 12.01 9.50
N ALA A 154 -3.77 10.74 9.09
CA ALA A 154 -4.45 9.63 9.76
C ALA A 154 -3.77 9.19 11.08
N GLY A 155 -2.77 9.94 11.57
CA GLY A 155 -2.04 9.64 12.81
C GLY A 155 -0.93 8.60 12.64
N GLY A 156 -0.58 8.25 11.41
CA GLY A 156 0.45 7.26 11.08
C GLY A 156 -0.05 5.82 11.11
N ILE A 157 0.91 4.90 11.00
CA ILE A 157 0.68 3.46 11.08
C ILE A 157 0.39 3.06 12.53
N GLU A 158 -0.63 2.23 12.73
CA GLU A 158 -0.98 1.69 14.05
C GLU A 158 0.12 0.76 14.56
N THR A 159 0.55 1.00 15.80
CA THR A 159 1.58 0.18 16.48
C THR A 159 0.97 -0.62 17.61
N GLY A 160 1.65 -1.69 18.00
CA GLY A 160 1.28 -2.52 19.15
C GLY A 160 2.51 -2.96 19.92
N LEU A 161 2.31 -3.57 21.08
CA LEU A 161 3.38 -4.15 21.88
C LEU A 161 3.53 -5.63 21.52
N PHE A 162 4.75 -6.03 21.19
CA PHE A 162 5.12 -7.42 21.00
C PHE A 162 6.43 -7.68 21.73
N GLU A 163 6.42 -8.62 22.69
CA GLU A 163 7.58 -8.96 23.52
C GLU A 163 8.27 -7.71 24.13
N GLN A 164 7.47 -6.76 24.64
CA GLN A 164 7.91 -5.48 25.23
C GLN A 164 8.49 -4.48 24.22
N ASN A 165 8.51 -4.80 22.92
CA ASN A 165 8.92 -3.88 21.88
C ASN A 165 7.70 -3.31 21.16
N THR A 166 7.77 -2.04 20.77
CA THR A 166 6.78 -1.44 19.90
C THR A 166 7.00 -1.93 18.48
N VAL A 167 5.97 -2.53 17.88
CA VAL A 167 5.99 -3.03 16.49
C VAL A 167 4.86 -2.43 15.70
N GLU A 168 5.08 -2.25 14.40
CA GLU A 168 4.03 -1.85 13.47
C GLU A 168 3.06 -3.02 13.23
N LEU A 169 1.76 -2.74 13.32
CA LEU A 169 0.71 -3.72 13.08
C LEU A 169 0.28 -3.80 11.60
N ALA A 170 0.92 -3.02 10.75
CA ALA A 170 0.65 -2.96 9.32
C ALA A 170 1.50 -3.94 8.51
N ASP A 171 0.87 -4.56 7.52
CA ASP A 171 1.52 -5.32 6.45
C ASP A 171 1.68 -4.41 5.23
N LEU A 172 2.84 -3.80 5.09
CA LEU A 172 3.11 -2.84 4.03
C LEU A 172 3.17 -3.48 2.63
N ASP A 173 3.54 -4.77 2.54
CA ASP A 173 3.62 -5.49 1.26
C ASP A 173 2.22 -5.78 0.68
N ARG A 174 1.20 -5.87 1.55
CA ARG A 174 -0.19 -6.09 1.16
C ARG A 174 -1.03 -4.82 1.12
N SER A 175 -0.47 -3.71 1.57
CA SER A 175 -1.10 -2.40 1.53
C SER A 175 -1.18 -1.86 0.12
N PHE A 176 -2.19 -1.06 -0.18
CA PHE A 176 -2.37 -0.54 -1.54
C PHE A 176 -3.20 0.75 -1.56
N VAL A 177 -3.06 1.48 -2.66
CA VAL A 177 -3.97 2.54 -3.06
C VAL A 177 -4.79 2.05 -4.24
N SER A 178 -6.09 2.26 -4.22
CA SER A 178 -7.00 1.97 -5.34
C SER A 178 -7.61 3.26 -5.84
N ARG A 179 -7.54 3.48 -7.15
CA ARG A 179 -8.13 4.59 -7.88
C ARG A 179 -9.03 4.05 -8.99
N ASN A 180 -10.28 4.47 -9.02
CA ASN A 180 -11.27 3.99 -10.01
C ASN A 180 -11.36 2.45 -10.08
N GLY A 181 -11.23 1.76 -8.94
CA GLY A 181 -11.29 0.30 -8.84
C GLY A 181 -10.01 -0.43 -9.23
N GLN A 182 -8.96 0.27 -9.63
CA GLN A 182 -7.66 -0.32 -9.98
C GLN A 182 -6.62 -0.02 -8.90
N ARG A 183 -5.79 -1.02 -8.58
CA ARG A 183 -4.66 -0.81 -7.68
C ARG A 183 -3.56 -0.02 -8.39
N LEU A 184 -3.07 1.02 -7.74
CA LEU A 184 -1.92 1.79 -8.22
C LEU A 184 -0.62 1.04 -7.90
N PRO A 185 0.41 1.17 -8.76
CA PRO A 185 1.71 0.51 -8.58
C PRO A 185 2.56 1.26 -7.54
N VAL A 186 2.13 1.24 -6.28
CA VAL A 186 2.80 1.90 -5.15
C VAL A 186 3.31 0.85 -4.19
N ASP A 187 4.57 0.95 -3.82
CA ASP A 187 5.23 0.10 -2.84
C ASP A 187 5.33 0.84 -1.49
N PHE A 188 4.45 0.48 -0.55
CA PHE A 188 4.38 1.10 0.76
C PHE A 188 5.63 0.85 1.61
N ARG A 189 6.28 -0.30 1.46
CA ARG A 189 7.50 -0.62 2.19
C ARG A 189 8.64 0.28 1.73
N LYS A 190 8.85 0.39 0.41
CA LYS A 190 9.87 1.29 -0.13
C LYS A 190 9.62 2.74 0.25
N LEU A 191 8.34 3.16 0.25
CA LEU A 191 7.98 4.52 0.62
C LEU A 191 8.29 4.82 2.09
N LEU A 192 7.80 3.98 3.01
CA LEU A 192 7.78 4.30 4.45
C LEU A 192 9.03 3.82 5.19
N HIS A 193 9.64 2.70 4.77
CA HIS A 193 10.84 2.18 5.41
C HIS A 193 12.14 2.59 4.68
N ASP A 194 12.14 2.53 3.34
CA ASP A 194 13.35 2.85 2.56
C ASP A 194 13.43 4.34 2.19
N GLY A 195 12.36 5.11 2.40
CA GLY A 195 12.29 6.54 2.08
C GLY A 195 12.27 6.84 0.58
N ASP A 196 11.86 5.88 -0.26
CA ASP A 196 11.77 6.06 -1.72
C ASP A 196 10.59 6.96 -2.10
N MET A 197 10.85 8.28 -2.15
CA MET A 197 9.82 9.28 -2.44
C MET A 197 9.25 9.21 -3.86
N ARG A 198 9.79 8.37 -4.76
CA ARG A 198 9.18 8.10 -6.07
C ARG A 198 7.85 7.33 -5.93
N GLN A 199 7.67 6.64 -4.80
CA GLN A 199 6.43 5.96 -4.44
C GLN A 199 5.38 6.90 -3.81
N ASN A 200 5.77 8.15 -3.47
CA ASN A 200 4.89 9.11 -2.82
C ASN A 200 3.98 9.79 -3.83
N ILE A 201 2.94 9.09 -4.21
CA ILE A 201 1.93 9.59 -5.17
C ILE A 201 1.04 10.66 -4.53
N GLU A 202 0.45 11.49 -5.37
CA GLU A 202 -0.61 12.39 -4.99
C GLU A 202 -1.95 11.66 -4.88
N ILE A 203 -2.70 11.97 -3.84
CA ILE A 203 -4.04 11.44 -3.59
C ILE A 203 -5.06 12.26 -4.37
N GLU A 204 -5.94 11.55 -5.06
CA GLU A 204 -7.06 12.14 -5.81
C GLU A 204 -8.41 11.88 -5.12
N PRO A 205 -9.44 12.68 -5.45
CA PRO A 205 -10.79 12.42 -4.96
C PRO A 205 -11.28 11.01 -5.33
N ASN A 206 -11.92 10.35 -4.37
CA ASN A 206 -12.38 8.95 -4.40
C ASN A 206 -11.29 7.88 -4.37
N ASP A 207 -10.03 8.25 -4.10
CA ASP A 207 -9.01 7.24 -3.80
C ASP A 207 -9.36 6.45 -2.55
N PHE A 208 -9.01 5.18 -2.56
CA PHE A 208 -9.15 4.28 -1.44
C PHE A 208 -7.77 3.78 -1.01
N ILE A 209 -7.34 4.18 0.17
CA ILE A 209 -6.07 3.74 0.77
C ILE A 209 -6.39 2.62 1.77
N TYR A 210 -5.78 1.47 1.58
CA TYR A 210 -5.91 0.35 2.51
C TYR A 210 -4.55 -0.06 3.06
N VAL A 211 -4.40 0.08 4.37
CA VAL A 211 -3.22 -0.38 5.09
C VAL A 211 -3.54 -1.73 5.71
N ALA A 212 -2.97 -2.79 5.13
CA ALA A 212 -3.27 -4.15 5.54
C ALA A 212 -2.76 -4.44 6.96
N SER A 213 -3.34 -5.47 7.61
CA SER A 213 -2.98 -5.88 8.96
C SER A 213 -2.04 -7.08 8.94
N THR A 214 -1.04 -7.08 9.82
CA THR A 214 -0.21 -8.25 10.15
C THR A 214 -0.92 -9.22 11.11
N VAL A 215 -1.97 -8.81 11.78
CA VAL A 215 -2.62 -9.55 12.90
C VAL A 215 -3.16 -10.93 12.49
N ASN A 216 -3.31 -11.22 11.19
CA ASN A 216 -3.70 -12.56 10.71
C ASN A 216 -2.53 -13.30 10.05
N ASN A 217 -1.31 -12.81 10.20
CA ASN A 217 -0.12 -13.39 9.61
C ASN A 217 0.68 -14.16 10.70
N ASP A 218 0.03 -15.12 11.33
CA ASP A 218 0.67 -15.99 12.31
C ASP A 218 1.30 -17.19 11.62
N TYR A 219 2.34 -17.73 12.24
CA TYR A 219 2.87 -19.05 11.96
C TYR A 219 3.00 -19.83 13.27
N TYR A 220 3.17 -21.12 13.17
CA TYR A 220 3.21 -22.03 14.31
C TYR A 220 4.58 -22.69 14.37
N VAL A 221 5.16 -22.74 15.57
CA VAL A 221 6.39 -23.51 15.84
C VAL A 221 6.06 -24.57 16.88
N LEU A 222 6.17 -25.83 16.49
CA LEU A 222 5.67 -26.95 17.26
C LEU A 222 6.73 -28.07 17.36
N GLY A 223 6.53 -28.98 18.31
CA GLY A 223 7.42 -30.12 18.54
C GLY A 223 8.56 -29.78 19.50
N ALA A 224 9.78 -30.22 19.20
CA ALA A 224 10.95 -30.15 20.08
C ALA A 224 11.60 -28.77 20.17
N VAL A 225 10.82 -27.77 20.54
CA VAL A 225 11.26 -26.41 20.88
C VAL A 225 10.92 -26.09 22.34
N VAL A 226 11.64 -25.17 22.96
CA VAL A 226 11.48 -24.85 24.39
C VAL A 226 10.07 -24.33 24.68
N ASN A 227 9.54 -23.44 23.85
CA ASN A 227 8.21 -22.86 24.00
C ASN A 227 7.38 -23.05 22.73
N PRO A 228 6.77 -24.23 22.46
CA PRO A 228 5.96 -24.43 21.28
C PRO A 228 4.70 -23.53 21.30
N GLY A 229 4.28 -23.04 20.13
CA GLY A 229 3.09 -22.21 20.02
C GLY A 229 3.03 -21.34 18.78
N VAL A 230 2.04 -20.44 18.77
CA VAL A 230 1.80 -19.48 17.69
C VAL A 230 2.69 -18.23 17.85
N GLN A 231 3.10 -17.67 16.71
CA GLN A 231 3.89 -16.45 16.66
C GLN A 231 3.47 -15.56 15.48
N GLY A 232 3.46 -14.22 15.68
CA GLY A 232 3.24 -13.27 14.62
C GLY A 232 4.38 -13.28 13.59
N LEU A 233 4.03 -13.27 12.32
CA LEU A 233 4.99 -13.22 11.22
C LEU A 233 5.58 -11.81 11.09
N THR A 234 6.90 -11.73 11.20
CA THR A 234 7.65 -10.51 10.85
C THR A 234 8.16 -10.61 9.40
N PRO A 235 8.47 -9.47 8.74
CA PRO A 235 8.97 -9.49 7.36
C PRO A 235 10.19 -10.38 7.11
N ASP A 236 11.02 -10.54 8.16
CA ASP A 236 12.28 -11.31 8.10
C ASP A 236 12.17 -12.67 8.80
N ALA A 237 10.94 -13.18 8.98
CA ALA A 237 10.74 -14.46 9.64
C ALA A 237 11.30 -15.61 8.79
N THR A 238 12.26 -16.32 9.36
CA THR A 238 12.87 -17.53 8.83
C THR A 238 12.73 -18.68 9.82
N VAL A 239 13.02 -19.91 9.40
CA VAL A 239 12.93 -21.08 10.28
C VAL A 239 13.85 -20.94 11.49
N VAL A 240 15.11 -20.51 11.31
CA VAL A 240 16.06 -20.32 12.40
C VAL A 240 15.61 -19.20 13.33
N ALA A 241 15.18 -18.05 12.78
CA ALA A 241 14.67 -16.95 13.58
C ALA A 241 13.43 -17.35 14.38
N ALA A 242 12.52 -18.13 13.78
CA ALA A 242 11.32 -18.63 14.42
C ALA A 242 11.64 -19.55 15.62
N ILE A 243 12.55 -20.50 15.44
CA ILE A 243 13.01 -21.39 16.50
C ILE A 243 13.68 -20.59 17.64
N SER A 244 14.55 -19.65 17.28
CA SER A 244 15.27 -18.81 18.26
C SER A 244 14.32 -17.98 19.11
N ARG A 245 13.30 -17.38 18.50
CA ARG A 245 12.25 -16.61 19.21
C ARG A 245 11.40 -17.46 20.16
N ARG A 246 11.32 -18.75 19.89
CA ARG A 246 10.62 -19.72 20.77
C ARG A 246 11.52 -20.35 21.83
N GLY A 247 12.68 -19.74 22.11
CA GLY A 247 13.63 -20.16 23.14
C GLY A 247 14.62 -21.22 22.69
N GLY A 248 14.68 -21.52 21.39
CA GLY A 248 15.59 -22.50 20.82
C GLY A 248 15.03 -23.93 20.81
N LEU A 249 15.92 -24.87 20.49
CA LEU A 249 15.63 -26.30 20.43
C LEU A 249 15.76 -26.93 21.82
N THR A 250 14.99 -27.98 22.08
CA THR A 250 15.20 -28.85 23.24
C THR A 250 16.37 -29.81 22.97
N ASP A 251 16.92 -30.42 24.05
CA ASP A 251 17.99 -31.41 23.94
C ASP A 251 17.59 -32.67 23.15
N ARG A 252 16.30 -32.89 22.95
CA ARG A 252 15.76 -34.03 22.23
C ARG A 252 15.49 -33.70 20.75
N ALA A 253 15.72 -32.47 20.32
CA ALA A 253 15.38 -32.04 18.97
C ALA A 253 16.26 -32.75 17.92
N TRP A 254 15.62 -33.34 16.92
CA TRP A 254 16.33 -33.86 15.78
C TRP A 254 16.51 -32.76 14.71
N THR A 255 17.76 -32.35 14.53
CA THR A 255 18.12 -31.14 13.77
C THR A 255 18.36 -31.37 12.28
N ASP A 256 18.50 -32.64 11.84
CA ASP A 256 18.84 -32.92 10.44
C ASP A 256 17.73 -32.48 9.47
N ARG A 257 16.48 -32.59 9.90
CA ARG A 257 15.32 -32.24 9.08
C ARG A 257 14.22 -31.59 9.93
N VAL A 258 13.79 -30.42 9.53
CA VAL A 258 12.60 -29.75 10.05
C VAL A 258 11.53 -29.75 8.99
N LEU A 259 10.28 -30.05 9.35
CA LEU A 259 9.15 -29.99 8.45
C LEU A 259 8.52 -28.60 8.50
N VAL A 260 8.31 -27.98 7.33
CA VAL A 260 7.44 -26.82 7.19
C VAL A 260 6.22 -27.22 6.37
N VAL A 261 5.04 -27.06 6.95
CA VAL A 261 3.76 -27.30 6.27
C VAL A 261 3.14 -25.96 5.93
N ARG A 262 2.86 -25.74 4.65
CA ARG A 262 2.31 -24.50 4.09
C ARG A 262 0.98 -24.75 3.41
N GLY A 263 0.10 -23.77 3.40
CA GLY A 263 -1.20 -23.83 2.75
C GLY A 263 -2.32 -24.29 3.67
N SER A 264 -3.46 -24.69 3.07
CA SER A 264 -4.60 -25.15 3.85
C SER A 264 -4.44 -26.61 4.30
N LEU A 265 -5.09 -26.98 5.41
CA LEU A 265 -5.10 -28.37 5.90
C LEU A 265 -5.70 -29.37 4.88
N SER A 266 -6.51 -28.88 3.93
CA SER A 266 -7.09 -29.68 2.85
C SER A 266 -6.15 -29.88 1.66
N ASN A 267 -5.13 -29.02 1.50
CA ASN A 267 -4.13 -29.12 0.45
C ASN A 267 -2.77 -28.63 0.95
N PRO A 268 -2.13 -29.37 1.86
CA PRO A 268 -0.87 -28.96 2.47
C PRO A 268 0.31 -29.17 1.52
N GLN A 269 1.21 -28.20 1.48
CA GLN A 269 2.52 -28.32 0.83
C GLN A 269 3.58 -28.54 1.92
N THR A 270 4.42 -29.54 1.76
CA THR A 270 5.46 -29.88 2.73
C THR A 270 6.85 -29.49 2.20
N PHE A 271 7.64 -28.85 3.06
CA PHE A 271 9.03 -28.52 2.80
C PHE A 271 9.91 -29.16 3.87
N VAL A 272 10.92 -29.89 3.44
CA VAL A 272 11.91 -30.51 4.35
C VAL A 272 13.13 -29.61 4.41
N ILE A 273 13.39 -29.03 5.57
CA ILE A 273 14.43 -28.03 5.75
C ILE A 273 15.62 -28.66 6.47
N PRO A 274 16.85 -28.64 5.88
CA PRO A 274 18.05 -29.18 6.51
C PRO A 274 18.60 -28.19 7.54
N LEU A 275 18.01 -28.16 8.74
CA LEU A 275 18.34 -27.16 9.76
C LEU A 275 19.82 -27.23 10.16
N LYS A 276 20.38 -28.41 10.27
CA LYS A 276 21.80 -28.61 10.59
C LYS A 276 22.75 -27.94 9.58
N ASP A 277 22.41 -28.00 8.29
CA ASP A 277 23.22 -27.37 7.25
C ASP A 277 23.07 -25.86 7.24
N ILE A 278 21.87 -25.36 7.59
CA ILE A 278 21.64 -23.92 7.75
C ILE A 278 22.44 -23.37 8.93
N LEU A 279 22.41 -24.06 10.08
CA LEU A 279 23.19 -23.67 11.27
C LEU A 279 24.70 -23.75 11.03
N ALA A 280 25.16 -24.63 10.12
CA ALA A 280 26.55 -24.71 9.70
C ALA A 280 26.92 -23.73 8.57
N ALA A 281 26.00 -22.81 8.18
CA ALA A 281 26.13 -21.88 7.08
C ALA A 281 26.40 -22.55 5.69
N LYS A 282 25.95 -23.78 5.50
CA LYS A 282 26.06 -24.53 4.24
C LYS A 282 24.84 -24.39 3.35
N SER A 283 23.71 -23.96 3.91
CA SER A 283 22.45 -23.78 3.19
C SER A 283 21.81 -22.45 3.61
N THR A 284 21.00 -21.87 2.72
CA THR A 284 20.24 -20.64 2.98
C THR A 284 19.04 -20.94 3.88
N ASP A 285 18.75 -20.06 4.83
CA ASP A 285 17.60 -20.20 5.71
C ASP A 285 16.28 -20.07 4.94
N PHE A 286 15.26 -20.77 5.39
CA PHE A 286 13.95 -20.82 4.73
C PHE A 286 13.03 -19.71 5.24
N LYS A 287 12.54 -18.87 4.33
CA LYS A 287 11.61 -17.78 4.66
C LYS A 287 10.21 -18.30 4.89
N LEU A 288 9.63 -17.93 6.04
CA LEU A 288 8.28 -18.32 6.42
C LEU A 288 7.21 -17.46 5.75
N GLN A 289 6.04 -18.03 5.61
CA GLN A 289 4.83 -17.37 5.12
C GLN A 289 3.71 -17.45 6.17
N PRO A 290 2.66 -16.63 6.04
CA PRO A 290 1.50 -16.72 6.93
C PRO A 290 0.90 -18.12 6.95
N LYS A 291 0.56 -18.58 8.16
CA LYS A 291 -0.04 -19.89 8.44
C LYS A 291 0.90 -21.09 8.23
N ASP A 292 2.21 -20.86 8.04
CA ASP A 292 3.18 -21.95 8.04
C ASP A 292 3.20 -22.65 9.41
N ILE A 293 3.34 -23.97 9.39
CA ILE A 293 3.56 -24.80 10.59
C ILE A 293 4.99 -25.34 10.51
N VAL A 294 5.86 -24.86 11.38
CA VAL A 294 7.22 -25.36 11.56
C VAL A 294 7.20 -26.44 12.61
N TYR A 295 7.49 -27.68 12.24
CA TYR A 295 7.48 -28.81 13.15
C TYR A 295 8.86 -29.44 13.29
N ILE A 296 9.35 -29.50 14.52
CA ILE A 296 10.63 -30.10 14.90
C ILE A 296 10.35 -31.43 15.59
N SER A 297 10.86 -32.54 15.03
CA SER A 297 10.67 -33.87 15.61
C SER A 297 11.68 -34.15 16.71
N GLU A 298 11.31 -35.03 17.65
CA GLU A 298 12.24 -35.56 18.67
C GLU A 298 13.00 -36.81 18.17
N ARG A 299 12.64 -37.35 17.02
CA ARG A 299 13.22 -38.58 16.47
C ARG A 299 13.41 -38.50 14.96
N PRO A 300 14.35 -39.27 14.42
CA PRO A 300 14.54 -39.37 12.99
C PRO A 300 13.27 -39.81 12.25
N TRP A 301 13.04 -39.24 11.11
CA TRP A 301 11.96 -39.61 10.19
C TRP A 301 12.47 -39.59 8.74
N ALA A 302 11.93 -40.47 7.91
CA ALA A 302 12.29 -40.58 6.51
C ALA A 302 11.24 -39.95 5.61
N ASP A 303 9.98 -40.15 5.94
CA ASP A 303 8.84 -39.76 5.10
C ASP A 303 8.11 -38.53 5.67
N ALA A 304 7.89 -37.52 4.82
CA ALA A 304 7.22 -36.28 5.21
C ALA A 304 5.73 -36.52 5.57
N GLU A 305 5.09 -37.52 4.98
CA GLU A 305 3.69 -37.84 5.27
C GLU A 305 3.47 -38.36 6.70
N ASP A 306 4.40 -39.17 7.22
CA ASP A 306 4.29 -39.71 8.56
C ASP A 306 4.45 -38.61 9.62
N ILE A 307 5.39 -37.71 9.42
CA ILE A 307 5.64 -36.62 10.37
C ILE A 307 4.58 -35.53 10.23
N MET A 308 3.96 -35.36 9.06
CA MET A 308 2.89 -34.40 8.84
C MET A 308 1.66 -34.71 9.72
N LYS A 309 1.30 -35.97 9.91
CA LYS A 309 0.21 -36.36 10.81
C LYS A 309 0.48 -35.92 12.24
N LEU A 310 1.73 -36.04 12.69
CA LEU A 310 2.15 -35.57 14.02
C LEU A 310 2.13 -34.05 14.11
N ALA A 311 2.61 -33.36 13.08
CA ALA A 311 2.59 -31.89 13.01
C ALA A 311 1.16 -31.35 13.07
N LEU A 312 0.24 -31.95 12.30
CA LEU A 312 -1.17 -31.57 12.30
C LEU A 312 -1.87 -31.85 13.63
N SER A 313 -1.58 -32.98 14.29
CA SER A 313 -2.13 -33.27 15.62
C SER A 313 -1.63 -32.27 16.67
N ALA A 314 -0.33 -31.92 16.64
CA ALA A 314 0.23 -30.91 17.50
C ALA A 314 -0.37 -29.52 17.23
N PHE A 315 -0.63 -29.19 15.97
CA PHE A 315 -1.29 -27.96 15.58
C PHE A 315 -2.71 -27.86 16.14
N VAL A 316 -3.52 -28.90 15.99
CA VAL A 316 -4.89 -28.95 16.53
C VAL A 316 -4.87 -28.77 18.05
N THR A 317 -3.96 -29.43 18.74
CA THR A 317 -3.80 -29.29 20.20
C THR A 317 -3.40 -27.87 20.60
N ALA A 318 -2.44 -27.27 19.91
CA ALA A 318 -2.00 -25.89 20.17
C ALA A 318 -3.10 -24.86 19.87
N ALA A 319 -3.81 -25.02 18.76
CA ALA A 319 -4.92 -24.14 18.38
C ALA A 319 -6.08 -24.19 19.38
N THR A 320 -6.44 -25.39 19.85
CA THR A 320 -7.51 -25.56 20.86
C THR A 320 -7.10 -25.00 22.22
N SER A 321 -5.87 -25.20 22.67
CA SER A 321 -5.39 -24.65 23.94
C SER A 321 -5.32 -23.13 23.90
N THR A 322 -4.90 -22.53 22.80
CA THR A 322 -4.89 -21.08 22.62
C THR A 322 -6.30 -20.51 22.64
N TRP A 323 -7.26 -21.18 21.96
CA TRP A 323 -8.67 -20.76 21.96
C TRP A 323 -9.28 -20.82 23.37
N VAL A 324 -9.02 -21.89 24.12
CA VAL A 324 -9.51 -22.04 25.51
C VAL A 324 -8.95 -20.94 26.39
N ASN A 325 -7.64 -20.66 26.33
CA ASN A 325 -7.01 -19.62 27.14
C ASN A 325 -7.49 -18.19 26.82
N LEU A 326 -7.96 -17.94 25.61
CA LEU A 326 -8.47 -16.63 25.18
C LEU A 326 -9.97 -16.45 25.46
N ASN A 327 -10.74 -17.53 25.54
CA ASN A 327 -12.22 -17.48 25.60
C ASN A 327 -12.83 -18.08 26.88
N VAL A 328 -12.02 -18.70 27.74
CA VAL A 328 -12.48 -19.24 29.03
C VAL A 328 -11.82 -18.46 30.15
N ASP A 329 -12.60 -17.65 30.87
CA ASP A 329 -12.15 -17.02 32.09
C ASP A 329 -11.66 -18.07 33.08
N PRO A 330 -10.51 -17.87 33.76
CA PRO A 330 -10.09 -18.79 34.79
C PRO A 330 -11.19 -18.83 35.84
N ILE A 331 -11.72 -20.04 36.07
CA ILE A 331 -12.68 -20.29 37.17
C ILE A 331 -11.99 -19.83 38.44
N ILE A 332 -12.45 -18.70 39.00
CA ILE A 332 -11.99 -18.21 40.30
C ILE A 332 -12.30 -19.30 41.27
N SER A 333 -11.26 -19.94 41.83
CA SER A 333 -11.42 -20.85 42.91
C SER A 333 -12.08 -20.10 44.08
N PRO A 334 -13.15 -20.60 44.67
CA PRO A 334 -13.78 -19.95 45.80
C PRO A 334 -12.79 -19.94 47.02
N PRO A 335 -12.95 -18.95 47.89
CA PRO A 335 -12.04 -18.69 49.01
C PRO A 335 -11.91 -19.85 50.01
#